data_a68c3702fa39721537c8d3e3f5f87858
#
_entry.id   a68c3702fa39721537c8d3e3f5f87858
#
_cell.length_a   1.000
_cell.length_b   1.000
_cell.length_c   1.000
_cell.angle_alpha   90.00
_cell.angle_beta   90.00
_cell.angle_gamma   90.00
#
_symmetry.space_group_name_H-M   'P 1'
#
loop_
_entity.id
_entity.type
_entity.pdbx_description
1 polymer ?
#
loop_
_entity_poly.entity_id
_entity_poly.type
_entity_poly.pdbx_seq_one_letter_code
_entity_poly.pdbx_strand_id
1 'polypeptide(L)'
;MGLDIVVMERKAVRCPHCGEVINTVDIASTDSGGRLWYDFLERLGYYVPYEKRTEKNDWYGKDMVLDNEQAKQLTDYAMQKEVYNWGGVERVVTEALAHGNKVVINADW
;
A
#
# COMPACT_ATOMS: atom_id res chain seq x y z
N MET A 1 11.86 1.46 -17.78
CA MET A 1 11.75 1.75 -16.35
C MET A 1 10.74 0.81 -15.72
N GLY A 2 10.99 0.36 -14.51
CA GLY A 2 10.11 -0.54 -13.80
C GLY A 2 9.14 0.18 -12.89
N LEU A 3 8.18 -0.56 -12.37
CA LEU A 3 7.27 -0.08 -11.35
C LEU A 3 7.98 -0.04 -10.00
N ASP A 4 7.81 1.05 -9.27
CA ASP A 4 8.25 1.19 -7.88
C ASP A 4 7.04 1.36 -6.98
N ILE A 5 7.03 0.64 -5.86
CA ILE A 5 5.95 0.71 -4.88
C ILE A 5 6.54 0.91 -3.48
N VAL A 6 5.90 1.78 -2.70
CA VAL A 6 6.20 1.97 -1.29
C VAL A 6 5.00 1.48 -0.49
N VAL A 7 5.26 0.66 0.52
CA VAL A 7 4.25 0.13 1.44
C VAL A 7 4.50 0.76 2.80
N MET A 8 3.47 1.37 3.39
CA MET A 8 3.60 2.18 4.61
C MET A 8 2.63 1.71 5.67
N GLU A 9 3.04 1.82 6.91
CA GLU A 9 2.14 1.71 8.07
C GLU A 9 1.74 3.12 8.49
N ARG A 10 0.45 3.43 8.46
CA ARG A 10 -0.07 4.76 8.79
C ARG A 10 -0.89 4.71 10.07
N LYS A 11 -0.44 5.49 11.04
CA LYS A 11 -1.07 5.59 12.35
C LYS A 11 -1.93 6.84 12.45
N ALA A 12 -3.16 6.69 12.98
CA ALA A 12 -4.02 7.81 13.28
C ALA A 12 -3.57 8.44 14.60
N VAL A 13 -3.37 9.77 14.59
CA VAL A 13 -3.13 10.55 15.80
C VAL A 13 -4.48 11.09 16.29
N ARG A 14 -4.88 10.73 17.49
CA ARG A 14 -6.17 11.09 18.03
C ARG A 14 -6.06 12.20 19.08
N CYS A 15 -7.09 13.03 19.13
CA CYS A 15 -7.22 14.04 20.20
C CYS A 15 -7.33 13.33 21.56
N PRO A 16 -6.49 13.68 22.56
CA PRO A 16 -6.56 13.04 23.88
C PRO A 16 -7.84 13.33 24.65
N HIS A 17 -8.61 14.34 24.24
CA HIS A 17 -9.84 14.74 24.94
C HIS A 17 -11.09 14.14 24.32
N CYS A 18 -11.20 14.13 22.99
CA CYS A 18 -12.42 13.69 22.30
C CYS A 18 -12.24 12.40 21.50
N GLY A 19 -11.02 11.91 21.32
CA GLY A 19 -10.73 10.71 20.57
C GLY A 19 -10.85 10.83 19.05
N GLU A 20 -11.13 12.01 18.53
CA GLU A 20 -11.20 12.24 17.08
C GLU A 20 -9.82 12.18 16.44
N VAL A 21 -9.76 11.70 15.20
CA VAL A 21 -8.53 11.70 14.43
C VAL A 21 -8.22 13.12 13.99
N ILE A 22 -7.09 13.66 14.46
CA ILE A 22 -6.67 15.02 14.14
C ILE A 22 -5.54 15.03 13.09
N ASN A 23 -4.87 13.91 12.89
CA ASN A 23 -3.78 13.79 11.93
C ASN A 23 -3.47 12.31 11.67
N THR A 24 -2.62 12.05 10.68
CA THR A 24 -2.07 10.72 10.44
C THR A 24 -0.57 10.84 10.22
N VAL A 25 0.19 9.81 10.63
CA VAL A 25 1.65 9.77 10.42
C VAL A 25 2.05 8.39 9.91
N ASP A 26 3.02 8.36 9.05
CA ASP A 26 3.62 7.10 8.56
C ASP A 26 4.76 6.73 9.51
N ILE A 27 4.61 5.61 10.21
CA ILE A 27 5.57 5.19 11.24
C ILE A 27 6.52 4.09 10.77
N ALA A 28 6.22 3.46 9.65
CA ALA A 28 7.08 2.48 9.03
C ALA A 28 6.84 2.48 7.53
N SER A 29 7.87 2.16 6.77
CA SER A 29 7.75 2.04 5.33
C SER A 29 8.80 1.09 4.78
N THR A 30 8.51 0.51 3.63
CA THR A 30 9.44 -0.30 2.86
C THR A 30 9.13 -0.11 1.39
N ASP A 31 10.11 -0.40 0.55
CA ASP A 31 9.94 -0.28 -0.90
C ASP A 31 10.08 -1.64 -1.59
N SER A 32 9.48 -1.75 -2.73
CA SER A 32 9.54 -2.91 -3.59
C SER A 32 9.41 -2.43 -5.04
N GLY A 33 9.38 -3.36 -5.98
CA GLY A 33 9.21 -2.97 -7.38
C GLY A 33 9.23 -4.17 -8.30
N GLY A 34 9.06 -3.88 -9.58
CA GLY A 34 9.12 -4.87 -10.65
C GLY A 34 7.79 -5.13 -11.32
N ARG A 35 7.86 -5.81 -12.46
CA ARG A 35 6.70 -6.09 -13.32
C ARG A 35 5.66 -6.98 -12.66
N LEU A 36 6.05 -7.80 -11.70
CA LEU A 36 5.12 -8.70 -11.03
C LEU A 36 4.01 -7.96 -10.29
N TRP A 37 4.26 -6.70 -9.89
CA TRP A 37 3.27 -5.90 -9.19
C TRP A 37 2.10 -5.42 -10.05
N TYR A 38 2.26 -5.35 -11.37
CA TYR A 38 1.20 -4.82 -12.25
C TYR A 38 -0.12 -5.58 -12.11
N ASP A 39 -0.07 -6.91 -12.11
CA ASP A 39 -1.29 -7.74 -12.01
C ASP A 39 -2.05 -7.46 -10.72
N PHE A 40 -1.34 -7.38 -9.60
CA PHE A 40 -1.96 -7.13 -8.30
C PHE A 40 -2.55 -5.73 -8.24
N LEU A 41 -1.79 -4.73 -8.68
CA LEU A 41 -2.24 -3.33 -8.66
C LEU A 41 -3.43 -3.11 -9.60
N GLU A 42 -3.48 -3.83 -10.72
CA GLU A 42 -4.62 -3.79 -11.63
C GLU A 42 -5.87 -4.36 -10.96
N ARG A 43 -5.74 -5.48 -10.26
CA ARG A 43 -6.86 -6.07 -9.52
C ARG A 43 -7.38 -5.18 -8.39
N LEU A 44 -6.50 -4.42 -7.76
CA LEU A 44 -6.90 -3.42 -6.75
C LEU A 44 -7.60 -2.20 -7.34
N GLY A 45 -7.43 -1.96 -8.64
CA GLY A 45 -7.85 -0.72 -9.26
C GLY A 45 -6.86 0.42 -9.10
N TYR A 46 -5.66 0.15 -8.57
CA TYR A 46 -4.61 1.15 -8.45
C TYR A 46 -3.96 1.44 -9.80
N TYR A 47 -3.61 0.39 -10.53
CA TYR A 47 -3.07 0.51 -11.88
C TYR A 47 -4.20 0.32 -12.89
N VAL A 48 -4.38 1.33 -13.75
CA VAL A 48 -5.36 1.28 -14.84
C VAL A 48 -4.59 1.43 -16.15
N PRO A 49 -4.79 0.53 -17.14
CA PRO A 49 -4.14 0.66 -18.44
C PRO A 49 -4.42 2.02 -19.07
N TYR A 50 -3.44 2.57 -19.79
CA TYR A 50 -3.49 3.90 -20.35
C TYR A 50 -4.77 4.17 -21.13
N GLU A 51 -5.23 3.20 -21.92
CA GLU A 51 -6.44 3.32 -22.76
C GLU A 51 -7.72 3.52 -21.94
N LYS A 52 -7.73 3.07 -20.70
CA LYS A 52 -8.89 3.14 -19.80
C LYS A 52 -8.72 4.18 -18.70
N ARG A 53 -7.57 4.86 -18.68
CA ARG A 53 -7.24 5.78 -17.59
C ARG A 53 -7.97 7.11 -17.76
N THR A 54 -8.53 7.60 -16.65
CA THR A 54 -9.18 8.90 -16.57
C THR A 54 -8.60 9.66 -15.37
N GLU A 55 -8.91 10.95 -15.25
CA GLU A 55 -8.49 11.74 -14.10
C GLU A 55 -9.03 11.17 -12.77
N LYS A 56 -10.18 10.50 -12.82
CA LYS A 56 -10.85 9.97 -11.63
C LYS A 56 -10.25 8.65 -11.14
N ASN A 57 -9.67 7.86 -12.04
CA ASN A 57 -9.12 6.56 -11.70
C ASN A 57 -7.60 6.47 -11.83
N ASP A 58 -6.93 7.61 -11.96
CA ASP A 58 -5.48 7.66 -12.05
C ASP A 58 -4.89 7.79 -10.65
N TRP A 59 -4.27 6.71 -10.18
CA TRP A 59 -3.64 6.62 -8.86
C TRP A 59 -2.13 6.83 -8.90
N TYR A 60 -1.57 7.12 -10.06
CA TYR A 60 -0.12 7.27 -10.21
C TYR A 60 0.46 8.23 -9.16
N GLY A 61 1.40 7.72 -8.36
CA GLY A 61 2.05 8.52 -7.33
C GLY A 61 1.16 8.96 -6.17
N LYS A 62 -0.06 8.42 -6.06
CA LYS A 62 -0.99 8.77 -5.00
C LYS A 62 -1.09 7.66 -3.96
N ASP A 63 -1.40 8.05 -2.72
CA ASP A 63 -1.59 7.10 -1.62
C ASP A 63 -2.94 6.41 -1.73
N MET A 64 -2.95 5.07 -1.63
CA MET A 64 -4.18 4.30 -1.51
C MET A 64 -4.16 3.57 -0.16
N VAL A 65 -5.18 3.83 0.65
CA VAL A 65 -5.35 3.14 1.94
C VAL A 65 -6.01 1.79 1.69
N LEU A 66 -5.38 0.72 2.18
CA LEU A 66 -5.90 -0.63 2.04
C LEU A 66 -6.69 -1.03 3.29
N ASP A 67 -7.76 -1.80 3.10
CA ASP A 67 -8.41 -2.46 4.22
C ASP A 67 -7.59 -3.69 4.66
N ASN A 68 -7.99 -4.33 5.76
CA ASN A 68 -7.24 -5.47 6.31
C ASN A 68 -7.17 -6.64 5.34
N GLU A 69 -8.23 -6.89 4.60
CA GLU A 69 -8.28 -7.96 3.59
C GLU A 69 -7.31 -7.68 2.45
N GLN A 70 -7.33 -6.46 1.92
CA GLN A 70 -6.43 -6.03 0.86
C GLN A 70 -4.97 -6.08 1.30
N ALA A 71 -4.70 -5.68 2.54
CA ALA A 71 -3.35 -5.73 3.11
C ALA A 71 -2.82 -7.16 3.19
N LYS A 72 -3.66 -8.10 3.62
CA LYS A 72 -3.30 -9.53 3.65
C LYS A 72 -3.05 -10.07 2.25
N GLN A 73 -3.89 -9.70 1.29
CA GLN A 73 -3.71 -10.10 -0.11
C GLN A 73 -2.41 -9.54 -0.69
N LEU A 74 -2.04 -8.31 -0.33
CA LEU A 74 -0.78 -7.70 -0.75
C LEU A 74 0.41 -8.53 -0.27
N THR A 75 0.44 -8.89 1.01
CA THR A 75 1.51 -9.70 1.59
C THR A 75 1.56 -11.09 0.96
N ASP A 76 0.41 -11.75 0.82
CA ASP A 76 0.36 -13.09 0.22
C ASP A 76 0.87 -13.06 -1.22
N TYR A 77 0.48 -12.05 -1.98
CA TYR A 77 0.95 -11.88 -3.36
C TYR A 77 2.47 -11.66 -3.40
N ALA A 78 2.98 -10.77 -2.54
CA ALA A 78 4.41 -10.47 -2.48
C ALA A 78 5.24 -11.71 -2.18
N MET A 79 4.81 -12.53 -1.21
CA MET A 79 5.49 -13.76 -0.83
C MET A 79 5.38 -14.83 -1.92
N GLN A 80 4.20 -15.00 -2.49
CA GLN A 80 3.96 -16.02 -3.52
C GLN A 80 4.77 -15.74 -4.79
N LYS A 81 4.86 -14.49 -5.19
CA LYS A 81 5.61 -14.08 -6.39
C LYS A 81 7.07 -13.80 -6.13
N GLU A 82 7.49 -13.82 -4.86
CA GLU A 82 8.86 -13.51 -4.47
C GLU A 82 9.34 -12.19 -5.07
N VAL A 83 8.51 -11.15 -4.94
CA VAL A 83 8.84 -9.82 -5.45
C VAL A 83 10.06 -9.25 -4.72
N TYR A 84 10.73 -8.28 -5.32
CA TYR A 84 11.86 -7.62 -4.67
C TYR A 84 11.44 -7.10 -3.30
N ASN A 85 12.23 -7.43 -2.28
CA ASN A 85 12.01 -7.00 -0.88
C ASN A 85 10.68 -7.48 -0.29
N TRP A 86 10.20 -8.66 -0.68
CA TRP A 86 8.95 -9.19 -0.14
C TRP A 86 8.98 -9.34 1.40
N GLY A 87 10.14 -9.61 1.97
CA GLY A 87 10.29 -9.71 3.43
C GLY A 87 10.02 -8.38 4.13
N GLY A 88 10.44 -7.26 3.54
CA GLY A 88 10.14 -5.93 4.06
C GLY A 88 8.65 -5.60 3.95
N VAL A 89 8.02 -5.95 2.85
CA VAL A 89 6.58 -5.80 2.66
C VAL A 89 5.81 -6.58 3.72
N GLU A 90 6.15 -7.85 3.88
CA GLU A 90 5.52 -8.72 4.88
C GLU A 90 5.64 -8.13 6.29
N ARG A 91 6.81 -7.65 6.66
CA ARG A 91 7.06 -7.08 7.99
C ARG A 91 6.20 -5.85 8.24
N VAL A 92 6.17 -4.89 7.31
CA VAL A 92 5.39 -3.66 7.47
C VAL A 92 3.90 -3.97 7.59
N VAL A 93 3.39 -4.86 6.74
CA VAL A 93 1.97 -5.23 6.77
C VAL A 93 1.62 -5.96 8.08
N THR A 94 2.45 -6.93 8.49
CA THR A 94 2.20 -7.68 9.72
C THR A 94 2.18 -6.77 10.94
N GLU A 95 3.14 -5.86 11.04
CA GLU A 95 3.21 -4.90 12.15
C GLU A 95 2.01 -3.95 12.13
N ALA A 96 1.64 -3.44 10.95
CA ALA A 96 0.49 -2.54 10.84
C ALA A 96 -0.80 -3.21 11.32
N LEU A 97 -1.05 -4.45 10.88
CA LEU A 97 -2.23 -5.20 11.30
C LEU A 97 -2.21 -5.49 12.80
N ALA A 98 -1.03 -5.84 13.35
CA ALA A 98 -0.88 -6.11 14.78
C ALA A 98 -1.14 -4.87 15.63
N HIS A 99 -0.78 -3.69 15.14
CA HIS A 99 -1.01 -2.40 15.82
C HIS A 99 -2.41 -1.82 15.59
N GLY A 100 -3.21 -2.42 14.71
CA GLY A 100 -4.49 -1.87 14.32
C GLY A 100 -4.39 -0.63 13.44
N ASN A 101 -3.25 -0.41 12.81
CA ASN A 101 -3.02 0.71 11.90
C ASN A 101 -3.37 0.34 10.47
N LYS A 102 -3.39 1.34 9.59
CA LYS A 102 -3.69 1.13 8.18
C LYS A 102 -2.43 0.87 7.37
N VAL A 103 -2.57 0.05 6.36
CA VAL A 103 -1.54 -0.14 5.33
C VAL A 103 -1.86 0.78 4.16
N VAL A 104 -0.88 1.53 3.71
CA VAL A 104 -1.03 2.48 2.60
C VAL A 104 0.02 2.16 1.55
N ILE A 105 -0.38 2.18 0.29
CA ILE A 105 0.55 1.98 -0.83
C ILE A 105 0.61 3.22 -1.69
N ASN A 106 1.79 3.43 -2.28
CA ASN A 106 2.03 4.49 -3.26
C ASN A 106 2.96 3.91 -4.31
N ALA A 107 2.56 3.97 -5.56
CA ALA A 107 3.35 3.39 -6.64
C ALA A 107 3.45 4.34 -7.83
N ASP A 108 4.56 4.23 -8.52
CA ASP A 108 4.75 4.89 -9.82
C ASP A 108 5.34 3.89 -10.82
N TRP A 109 5.16 4.21 -12.10
CA TRP A 109 5.59 3.32 -13.20
C TRP A 109 6.08 4.08 -14.41
#